data_cefe7ee374f5a895c01fdea55ca0669e
#
_entry.id   cefe7ee374f5a895c01fdea55ca0669e
#
_cell.length_a   1.000
_cell.length_b   1.000
_cell.length_c   1.000
_cell.angle_alpha   90.00
_cell.angle_beta   90.00
_cell.angle_gamma   90.00
#
_symmetry.space_group_name_H-M   'P 1'
#
loop_
_entity.id
_entity.type
_entity.pdbx_description
1 polymer ?
#
loop_
_entity_poly.entity_id
_entity_poly.type
_entity_poly.pdbx_seq_one_letter_code
_entity_poly.pdbx_strand_id
1 'polypeptide(L)'
;MDPHALPPGAKVFRYKLDFHYQQALLYLVTLILYGGVRGSFDFDRLPSLLEDPILYIIMLFVIISFVVLLLNRARDRKLIITEEKLVFHHKFHEREIPFTDIEWFHIGRERAVQTAGRSQVIVFKIKDRRRLFRIRVGRYEHEKELMTEMQRIATRVPKGKRFAFGMR
;
A
#
# COMPACT_ATOMS: atom_id res chain seq x y z
N MET A 1 -17.49 -18.27 -19.93
CA MET A 1 -17.28 -18.05 -18.48
C MET A 1 -16.27 -16.91 -18.37
N ASP A 2 -16.71 -15.76 -17.86
CA ASP A 2 -15.80 -14.63 -17.66
C ASP A 2 -14.72 -15.01 -16.66
N PRO A 3 -13.43 -15.01 -17.01
CA PRO A 3 -12.35 -15.40 -16.10
C PRO A 3 -12.17 -14.44 -14.93
N HIS A 4 -12.97 -13.37 -14.86
CA HIS A 4 -12.95 -12.36 -13.81
C HIS A 4 -14.21 -12.32 -12.93
N ALA A 5 -15.13 -13.27 -13.11
CA ALA A 5 -16.29 -13.37 -12.23
C ALA A 5 -15.82 -13.75 -10.83
N LEU A 6 -15.96 -12.81 -9.90
CA LEU A 6 -15.65 -13.05 -8.49
C LEU A 6 -16.58 -14.16 -7.96
N PRO A 7 -16.04 -15.17 -7.28
CA PRO A 7 -16.85 -16.22 -6.70
C PRO A 7 -17.85 -15.62 -5.70
N PRO A 8 -19.06 -16.18 -5.57
CA PRO A 8 -20.06 -15.70 -4.63
C PRO A 8 -19.48 -15.70 -3.21
N GLY A 9 -19.67 -14.60 -2.48
CA GLY A 9 -19.11 -14.41 -1.14
C GLY A 9 -17.66 -13.86 -1.10
N ALA A 10 -17.03 -13.60 -2.22
CA ALA A 10 -15.70 -12.99 -2.24
C ALA A 10 -15.74 -11.53 -1.79
N LYS A 11 -14.88 -11.18 -0.83
CA LYS A 11 -14.66 -9.80 -0.39
C LYS A 11 -13.39 -9.23 -1.00
N VAL A 12 -13.51 -8.03 -1.60
CA VAL A 12 -12.43 -7.35 -2.31
C VAL A 12 -11.97 -6.14 -1.51
N PHE A 13 -10.70 -6.11 -1.16
CA PHE A 13 -10.06 -5.00 -0.46
C PHE A 13 -9.05 -4.32 -1.38
N ARG A 14 -9.29 -3.05 -1.73
CA ARG A 14 -8.39 -2.28 -2.59
C ARG A 14 -7.24 -1.69 -1.79
N TYR A 15 -6.10 -1.54 -2.44
CA TYR A 15 -4.94 -0.89 -1.83
C TYR A 15 -5.12 0.63 -1.82
N LYS A 16 -4.91 1.27 -0.66
CA LYS A 16 -5.00 2.72 -0.51
C LYS A 16 -3.87 3.42 -1.25
N LEU A 17 -4.21 4.39 -2.07
CA LEU A 17 -3.27 5.27 -2.75
C LEU A 17 -3.18 6.66 -2.10
N ASP A 18 -3.96 6.91 -1.04
CA ASP A 18 -4.11 8.22 -0.39
C ASP A 18 -2.76 8.85 -0.04
N PHE A 19 -1.83 8.06 0.49
CA PHE A 19 -0.48 8.53 0.82
C PHE A 19 0.26 9.09 -0.40
N HIS A 20 0.17 8.41 -1.54
CA HIS A 20 0.84 8.85 -2.77
C HIS A 20 0.18 10.10 -3.37
N TYR A 21 -1.17 10.21 -3.25
CA TYR A 21 -1.88 11.42 -3.64
C TYR A 21 -1.51 12.62 -2.75
N GLN A 22 -1.49 12.44 -1.44
CA GLN A 22 -1.09 13.49 -0.49
C GLN A 22 0.35 13.94 -0.73
N GLN A 23 1.27 13.01 -0.97
CA GLN A 23 2.67 13.32 -1.26
C GLN A 23 2.81 14.10 -2.57
N ALA A 24 2.17 13.66 -3.65
CA ALA A 24 2.20 14.36 -4.94
C ALA A 24 1.60 15.77 -4.84
N LEU A 25 0.48 15.90 -4.11
CA LEU A 25 -0.16 17.21 -3.87
C LEU A 25 0.76 18.14 -3.06
N LEU A 26 1.42 17.62 -2.00
CA LEU A 26 2.34 18.41 -1.18
C LEU A 26 3.47 19.00 -2.03
N TYR A 27 4.11 18.17 -2.85
CA TYR A 27 5.19 18.65 -3.72
C TYR A 27 4.70 19.63 -4.78
N LEU A 28 3.51 19.42 -5.34
CA LEU A 28 2.90 20.34 -6.29
C LEU A 28 2.62 21.70 -5.65
N VAL A 29 2.02 21.70 -4.46
CA VAL A 29 1.77 22.95 -3.70
C VAL A 29 3.09 23.64 -3.36
N THR A 30 4.11 22.88 -2.94
CA THR A 30 5.45 23.45 -2.67
C THR A 30 6.04 24.11 -3.91
N LEU A 31 5.90 23.48 -5.10
CA LEU A 31 6.37 24.05 -6.36
C LEU A 31 5.65 25.38 -6.68
N ILE A 32 4.33 25.42 -6.54
CA ILE A 32 3.51 26.62 -6.81
C ILE A 32 3.89 27.74 -5.82
N LEU A 33 4.00 27.43 -4.52
CA LEU A 33 4.37 28.42 -3.51
C LEU A 33 5.77 28.95 -3.73
N TYR A 34 6.73 28.07 -4.01
CA TYR A 34 8.11 28.48 -4.26
C TYR A 34 8.22 29.37 -5.50
N GLY A 35 7.59 28.93 -6.61
CA GLY A 35 7.53 29.71 -7.85
C GLY A 35 6.84 31.08 -7.68
N GLY A 36 5.74 31.11 -6.95
CA GLY A 36 5.00 32.34 -6.65
C GLY A 36 5.80 33.33 -5.80
N VAL A 37 6.41 32.85 -4.71
CA VAL A 37 7.23 33.71 -3.83
C VAL A 37 8.48 34.22 -4.56
N ARG A 38 9.19 33.34 -5.29
CA ARG A 38 10.43 33.69 -5.96
C ARG A 38 10.18 34.56 -7.21
N GLY A 39 9.12 34.27 -7.97
CA GLY A 39 8.71 35.01 -9.16
C GLY A 39 7.88 36.26 -8.86
N SER A 40 7.55 36.54 -7.58
CA SER A 40 6.65 37.63 -7.18
C SER A 40 5.33 37.63 -7.95
N PHE A 41 4.86 36.45 -8.42
CA PHE A 41 3.70 36.26 -9.30
C PHE A 41 3.77 37.08 -10.61
N ASP A 42 4.97 37.49 -11.03
CA ASP A 42 5.18 38.28 -12.22
C ASP A 42 5.66 37.38 -13.37
N PHE A 43 4.88 37.32 -14.45
CA PHE A 43 5.18 36.47 -15.60
C PHE A 43 6.44 36.88 -16.35
N ASP A 44 6.85 38.14 -16.24
CA ASP A 44 8.04 38.67 -16.91
C ASP A 44 9.32 38.14 -16.29
N ARG A 45 9.25 37.59 -15.07
CA ARG A 45 10.39 37.00 -14.35
C ARG A 45 10.53 35.47 -14.52
N LEU A 46 9.69 34.84 -15.32
CA LEU A 46 9.78 33.41 -15.60
C LEU A 46 11.16 32.95 -16.10
N PRO A 47 11.88 33.68 -16.95
CA PRO A 47 13.22 33.27 -17.38
C PRO A 47 14.21 33.14 -16.22
N SER A 48 14.18 34.07 -15.27
CA SER A 48 15.07 34.05 -14.10
C SER A 48 14.73 32.94 -13.10
N LEU A 49 13.45 32.54 -13.05
CA LEU A 49 13.02 31.38 -12.27
C LEU A 49 13.56 30.06 -12.83
N LEU A 50 13.60 29.96 -14.17
CA LEU A 50 14.13 28.76 -14.83
C LEU A 50 15.65 28.60 -14.68
N GLU A 51 16.37 29.61 -14.22
CA GLU A 51 17.78 29.52 -13.89
C GLU A 51 18.05 29.08 -12.44
N ASP A 52 16.98 28.98 -11.61
CA ASP A 52 17.12 28.64 -10.21
C ASP A 52 17.27 27.10 -10.00
N PRO A 53 18.43 26.62 -9.50
CA PRO A 53 18.67 25.20 -9.30
C PRO A 53 17.73 24.57 -8.28
N ILE A 54 17.18 25.34 -7.32
CA ILE A 54 16.23 24.85 -6.33
C ILE A 54 14.91 24.51 -6.99
N LEU A 55 14.46 25.31 -7.98
CA LEU A 55 13.26 25.03 -8.75
C LEU A 55 13.37 23.67 -9.46
N TYR A 56 14.50 23.35 -10.06
CA TYR A 56 14.73 22.07 -10.72
C TYR A 56 14.67 20.90 -9.74
N ILE A 57 15.21 21.06 -8.54
CA ILE A 57 15.13 20.02 -7.51
C ILE A 57 13.67 19.76 -7.10
N ILE A 58 12.90 20.81 -6.85
CA ILE A 58 11.47 20.67 -6.49
C ILE A 58 10.70 20.03 -7.65
N MET A 59 10.94 20.48 -8.88
CA MET A 59 10.31 19.93 -10.09
C MET A 59 10.62 18.42 -10.25
N LEU A 60 11.87 18.02 -9.99
CA LEU A 60 12.29 16.63 -10.03
C LEU A 60 11.48 15.78 -9.02
N PHE A 61 11.29 16.27 -7.77
CA PHE A 61 10.50 15.59 -6.77
C PHE A 61 9.02 15.49 -7.18
N VAL A 62 8.45 16.52 -7.80
CA VAL A 62 7.10 16.50 -8.35
C VAL A 62 6.99 15.41 -9.40
N ILE A 63 7.89 15.39 -10.39
CA ILE A 63 7.88 14.40 -11.48
C ILE A 63 8.00 12.99 -10.92
N ILE A 64 8.96 12.74 -10.02
CA ILE A 64 9.15 11.42 -9.39
C ILE A 64 7.88 11.00 -8.66
N SER A 65 7.24 11.90 -7.90
CA SER A 65 6.01 11.59 -7.16
C SER A 65 4.85 11.24 -8.07
N PHE A 66 4.69 11.93 -9.19
CA PHE A 66 3.69 11.62 -10.19
C PHE A 66 3.96 10.27 -10.87
N VAL A 67 5.20 10.00 -11.24
CA VAL A 67 5.58 8.68 -11.82
C VAL A 67 5.28 7.55 -10.84
N VAL A 68 5.64 7.69 -9.57
CA VAL A 68 5.37 6.71 -8.52
C VAL A 68 3.85 6.52 -8.34
N LEU A 69 3.08 7.61 -8.33
CA LEU A 69 1.62 7.56 -8.24
C LEU A 69 1.00 6.79 -9.42
N LEU A 70 1.40 7.12 -10.65
CA LEU A 70 0.92 6.46 -11.86
C LEU A 70 1.28 4.97 -11.89
N LEU A 71 2.50 4.61 -11.51
CA LEU A 71 2.94 3.22 -11.42
C LEU A 71 2.14 2.44 -10.37
N ASN A 72 1.87 3.03 -9.20
CA ASN A 72 1.07 2.38 -8.17
C ASN A 72 -0.40 2.24 -8.60
N ARG A 73 -0.95 3.25 -9.29
CA ARG A 73 -2.30 3.19 -9.86
C ARG A 73 -2.39 2.11 -10.95
N ALA A 74 -1.39 2.02 -11.83
CA ALA A 74 -1.34 1.03 -12.90
C ALA A 74 -1.23 -0.41 -12.37
N ARG A 75 -0.67 -0.60 -11.17
CA ARG A 75 -0.53 -1.93 -10.55
C ARG A 75 -1.85 -2.51 -10.04
N ASP A 76 -2.88 -1.73 -9.81
CA ASP A 76 -4.23 -2.12 -9.35
C ASP A 76 -4.23 -3.28 -8.33
N ARG A 77 -3.56 -3.06 -7.20
CA ARG A 77 -3.39 -4.10 -6.17
C ARG A 77 -4.68 -4.28 -5.39
N LYS A 78 -5.17 -5.53 -5.38
CA LYS A 78 -6.35 -5.93 -4.62
C LYS A 78 -6.05 -7.19 -3.82
N LEU A 79 -6.63 -7.27 -2.63
CA LEU A 79 -6.67 -8.48 -1.84
C LEU A 79 -8.11 -9.01 -1.88
N ILE A 80 -8.29 -10.21 -2.41
CA ILE A 80 -9.57 -10.87 -2.49
C ILE A 80 -9.57 -12.01 -1.49
N ILE A 81 -10.57 -12.03 -0.62
CA ILE A 81 -10.75 -13.07 0.39
C ILE A 81 -11.98 -13.87 -0.03
N THR A 82 -11.78 -15.15 -0.23
CA THR A 82 -12.87 -16.12 -0.43
C THR A 82 -13.02 -17.02 0.80
N GLU A 83 -13.92 -17.97 0.77
CA GLU A 83 -14.08 -18.91 1.88
C GLU A 83 -12.92 -19.90 2.04
N GLU A 84 -12.16 -20.16 0.98
CA GLU A 84 -11.12 -21.20 0.93
C GLU A 84 -9.73 -20.68 0.66
N LYS A 85 -9.59 -19.50 0.06
CA LYS A 85 -8.30 -18.96 -0.38
C LYS A 85 -8.18 -17.44 -0.23
N LEU A 86 -6.92 -16.99 -0.10
CA LEU A 86 -6.52 -15.60 -0.24
C LEU A 86 -5.98 -15.39 -1.66
N VAL A 87 -6.48 -14.38 -2.38
CA VAL A 87 -6.01 -14.05 -3.71
C VAL A 87 -5.40 -12.65 -3.68
N PHE A 88 -4.12 -12.57 -3.97
CA PHE A 88 -3.41 -11.32 -4.20
C PHE A 88 -3.49 -10.99 -5.68
N HIS A 89 -4.44 -10.15 -6.03
CA HIS A 89 -4.60 -9.69 -7.39
C HIS A 89 -3.69 -8.51 -7.68
N HIS A 90 -2.93 -8.63 -8.74
CA HIS A 90 -2.05 -7.59 -9.27
C HIS A 90 -2.24 -7.60 -10.78
N LYS A 91 -2.30 -6.46 -11.44
CA LYS A 91 -2.55 -6.37 -12.88
C LYS A 91 -1.73 -7.34 -13.74
N PHE A 92 -0.51 -7.65 -13.31
CA PHE A 92 0.42 -8.49 -14.09
C PHE A 92 0.61 -9.89 -13.50
N HIS A 93 0.10 -10.15 -12.31
CA HIS A 93 0.30 -11.42 -11.63
C HIS A 93 -0.78 -11.63 -10.58
N GLU A 94 -1.40 -12.78 -10.62
CA GLU A 94 -2.35 -13.23 -9.61
C GLU A 94 -1.73 -14.35 -8.80
N ARG A 95 -1.90 -14.28 -7.50
CA ARG A 95 -1.38 -15.28 -6.60
C ARG A 95 -2.45 -15.75 -5.65
N GLU A 96 -2.82 -17.00 -5.81
CA GLU A 96 -3.75 -17.69 -4.94
C GLU A 96 -3.00 -18.41 -3.82
N ILE A 97 -3.56 -18.37 -2.62
CA ILE A 97 -3.03 -19.04 -1.43
C ILE A 97 -4.21 -19.71 -0.73
N PRO A 98 -4.38 -21.03 -0.91
CA PRO A 98 -5.38 -21.78 -0.17
C PRO A 98 -5.11 -21.73 1.33
N PHE A 99 -6.13 -21.70 2.17
CA PHE A 99 -5.95 -21.70 3.62
C PHE A 99 -5.31 -22.99 4.13
N THR A 100 -5.47 -24.09 3.42
CA THR A 100 -4.83 -25.39 3.71
C THR A 100 -3.32 -25.34 3.61
N ASP A 101 -2.78 -24.43 2.80
CA ASP A 101 -1.35 -24.26 2.61
C ASP A 101 -0.72 -23.34 3.67
N ILE A 102 -1.52 -22.69 4.49
CA ILE A 102 -1.04 -21.83 5.56
C ILE A 102 -0.61 -22.69 6.74
N GLU A 103 0.71 -22.68 7.03
CA GLU A 103 1.28 -23.44 8.16
C GLU A 103 0.90 -22.79 9.50
N TRP A 104 0.99 -21.47 9.59
CA TRP A 104 0.55 -20.71 10.76
C TRP A 104 0.22 -19.25 10.39
N PHE A 105 -0.58 -18.64 11.27
CA PHE A 105 -1.11 -17.30 11.10
C PHE A 105 -0.95 -16.50 12.39
N HIS A 106 -0.48 -15.27 12.31
CA HIS A 106 -0.29 -14.38 13.46
C HIS A 106 -0.77 -12.98 13.14
N ILE A 107 -1.60 -12.44 14.02
CA ILE A 107 -2.05 -11.05 13.99
C ILE A 107 -1.25 -10.27 15.02
N GLY A 108 -0.43 -9.33 14.57
CA GLY A 108 0.41 -8.48 15.40
C GLY A 108 0.12 -6.99 15.22
N ARG A 109 0.83 -6.19 15.99
CA ARG A 109 0.86 -4.72 15.85
C ARG A 109 2.28 -4.29 15.54
N GLU A 110 2.46 -3.52 14.49
CA GLU A 110 3.75 -2.94 14.09
C GLU A 110 3.68 -1.42 14.24
N ARG A 111 4.75 -0.80 14.74
CA ARG A 111 4.87 0.66 14.72
C ARG A 111 5.13 1.08 13.27
N ALA A 112 4.22 1.83 12.69
CA ALA A 112 4.45 2.44 11.38
C ALA A 112 5.28 3.71 11.59
N VAL A 113 6.49 3.71 11.06
CA VAL A 113 7.42 4.86 11.16
C VAL A 113 6.85 6.11 10.46
N GLN A 114 6.01 5.92 9.46
CA GLN A 114 5.46 7.01 8.62
C GLN A 114 4.14 7.60 9.13
N THR A 115 3.43 6.89 9.96
CA THR A 115 2.21 7.38 10.58
C THR A 115 2.35 7.07 12.06
N ALA A 116 2.40 8.06 12.93
CA ALA A 116 2.59 7.94 14.39
C ALA A 116 1.61 6.95 15.09
N GLY A 117 1.00 6.03 14.33
CA GLY A 117 0.03 5.05 14.74
C GLY A 117 0.55 3.61 14.76
N ARG A 118 -0.05 2.79 15.61
CA ARG A 118 0.15 1.34 15.61
C ARG A 118 -0.67 0.75 14.47
N SER A 119 -0.03 0.30 13.38
CA SER A 119 -0.72 -0.42 12.31
C SER A 119 -0.81 -1.91 12.65
N GLN A 120 -1.94 -2.50 12.32
CA GLN A 120 -2.13 -3.94 12.44
C GLN A 120 -1.45 -4.63 11.26
N VAL A 121 -0.70 -5.67 11.58
CA VAL A 121 0.04 -6.48 10.59
C VAL A 121 -0.33 -7.93 10.77
N ILE A 122 -0.60 -8.57 9.68
CA ILE A 122 -0.88 -9.99 9.61
C ILE A 122 0.33 -10.67 9.00
N VAL A 123 0.88 -11.63 9.69
CA VAL A 123 2.02 -12.42 9.24
C VAL A 123 1.58 -13.88 9.18
N PHE A 124 1.84 -14.52 8.06
CA PHE A 124 1.58 -15.94 7.90
C PHE A 124 2.69 -16.63 7.11
N LYS A 125 2.84 -17.91 7.34
CA LYS A 125 3.79 -18.76 6.65
C LYS A 125 3.04 -19.78 5.82
N ILE A 126 3.49 -19.96 4.60
CA ILE A 126 2.99 -20.99 3.69
C ILE A 126 3.89 -22.22 3.82
N LYS A 127 3.30 -23.39 3.81
CA LYS A 127 4.01 -24.68 3.74
C LYS A 127 5.00 -24.66 2.57
N ASP A 128 6.13 -25.29 2.72
CA ASP A 128 7.19 -25.40 1.71
C ASP A 128 7.82 -24.06 1.25
N ARG A 129 7.52 -22.94 1.89
CA ARG A 129 8.15 -21.66 1.59
C ARG A 129 8.90 -21.10 2.78
N ARG A 130 10.15 -20.68 2.55
CA ARG A 130 10.99 -20.06 3.59
C ARG A 130 10.58 -18.63 3.91
N ARG A 131 9.91 -17.92 2.99
CA ARG A 131 9.55 -16.49 3.17
C ARG A 131 8.21 -16.34 3.86
N LEU A 132 8.16 -15.43 4.82
CA LEU A 132 6.94 -15.01 5.50
C LEU A 132 6.17 -14.01 4.63
N PHE A 133 4.85 -14.16 4.61
CA PHE A 133 3.95 -13.18 4.03
C PHE A 133 3.51 -12.19 5.07
N ARG A 134 3.51 -10.91 4.69
CA ARG A 134 3.12 -9.83 5.58
C ARG A 134 2.06 -8.95 4.89
N ILE A 135 0.89 -8.82 5.51
CA ILE A 135 -0.19 -7.94 5.09
C ILE A 135 -0.28 -6.81 6.11
N ARG A 136 -0.05 -5.58 5.68
CA ARG A 136 -0.27 -4.37 6.48
C ARG A 136 -1.70 -3.91 6.27
N VAL A 137 -2.57 -4.11 7.27
CA VAL A 137 -4.01 -3.83 7.17
C VAL A 137 -4.27 -2.37 6.83
N GLY A 138 -3.54 -1.44 7.44
CA GLY A 138 -3.66 0.00 7.19
C GLY A 138 -3.39 0.47 5.76
N ARG A 139 -2.92 -0.42 4.89
CA ARG A 139 -2.72 -0.11 3.46
C ARG A 139 -3.91 -0.47 2.57
N TYR A 140 -4.97 -1.02 3.14
CA TYR A 140 -6.18 -1.42 2.41
C TYR A 140 -7.37 -0.56 2.82
N GLU A 141 -8.30 -0.38 1.91
CA GLU A 141 -9.61 0.20 2.21
C GLU A 141 -10.38 -0.73 3.17
N HIS A 142 -11.32 -0.17 3.92
CA HIS A 142 -12.15 -0.93 4.88
C HIS A 142 -11.34 -1.76 5.89
N GLU A 143 -10.34 -1.15 6.54
CA GLU A 143 -9.41 -1.82 7.48
C GLU A 143 -10.12 -2.66 8.55
N LYS A 144 -11.24 -2.16 9.11
CA LYS A 144 -12.00 -2.85 10.16
C LYS A 144 -12.61 -4.14 9.62
N GLU A 145 -13.19 -4.09 8.42
CA GLU A 145 -13.79 -5.24 7.79
C GLU A 145 -12.73 -6.27 7.39
N LEU A 146 -11.62 -5.81 6.79
CA LEU A 146 -10.49 -6.66 6.48
C LEU A 146 -9.97 -7.38 7.74
N MET A 147 -9.88 -6.65 8.86
CA MET A 147 -9.43 -7.24 10.11
C MET A 147 -10.39 -8.29 10.66
N THR A 148 -11.70 -8.05 10.57
CA THR A 148 -12.73 -9.01 10.98
C THR A 148 -12.63 -10.30 10.16
N GLU A 149 -12.48 -10.19 8.83
CA GLU A 149 -12.31 -11.36 7.97
C GLU A 149 -11.01 -12.11 8.28
N MET A 150 -9.92 -11.39 8.51
CA MET A 150 -8.65 -12.02 8.88
C MET A 150 -8.70 -12.69 10.25
N GLN A 151 -9.46 -12.16 11.21
CA GLN A 151 -9.72 -12.83 12.49
C GLN A 151 -10.53 -14.11 12.29
N ARG A 152 -11.54 -14.08 11.41
CA ARG A 152 -12.33 -15.27 11.05
C ARG A 152 -11.43 -16.38 10.46
N ILE A 153 -10.50 -16.01 9.58
CA ILE A 153 -9.54 -16.96 9.03
C ILE A 153 -8.60 -17.48 10.12
N ALA A 154 -8.13 -16.61 11.01
CA ALA A 154 -7.25 -17.00 12.11
C ALA A 154 -7.85 -18.02 13.08
N THR A 155 -9.19 -18.15 13.14
CA THR A 155 -9.85 -19.21 13.93
C THR A 155 -9.81 -20.58 13.25
N ARG A 156 -9.66 -20.59 11.92
CA ARG A 156 -9.63 -21.82 11.10
C ARG A 156 -8.22 -22.37 10.87
N VAL A 157 -7.20 -21.53 11.02
CA VAL A 157 -5.80 -21.86 10.75
C VAL A 157 -5.01 -21.98 12.06
N PRO A 158 -4.03 -22.90 12.18
CA PRO A 158 -3.20 -23.03 13.37
C PRO A 158 -2.54 -21.71 13.78
N LYS A 159 -2.60 -21.39 15.07
CA LYS A 159 -1.92 -20.21 15.61
C LYS A 159 -0.40 -20.49 15.66
N GLY A 160 0.38 -19.64 15.00
CA GLY A 160 1.83 -19.70 15.12
C GLY A 160 2.28 -19.47 16.55
N LYS A 161 3.31 -20.23 16.99
CA LYS A 161 4.02 -19.94 18.24
C LYS A 161 4.41 -18.46 18.22
N ARG A 162 4.23 -17.75 19.34
CA ARG A 162 4.65 -16.36 19.49
C ARG A 162 6.12 -16.24 19.12
N PHE A 163 6.42 -15.91 17.90
CA PHE A 163 7.74 -15.37 17.60
C PHE A 163 7.80 -14.01 18.30
N ALA A 164 8.53 -13.95 19.40
CA ALA A 164 9.02 -12.68 19.89
C ALA A 164 9.86 -12.10 18.75
N PHE A 165 9.25 -11.21 17.98
CA PHE A 165 9.98 -10.41 17.02
C PHE A 165 10.92 -9.52 17.84
N GLY A 166 12.11 -10.06 18.12
CA GLY A 166 13.20 -9.30 18.69
C GLY A 166 13.45 -8.10 17.80
N MET A 167 13.29 -6.94 18.37
CA MET A 167 13.85 -5.72 17.85
C MET A 167 15.36 -5.96 17.58
N ARG A 168 15.74 -5.90 16.34
CA ARG A 168 17.08 -5.51 15.89
C ARG A 168 16.93 -4.38 14.91
#